data_6bdf2c83e879daa4c807695dd6be965e
#
_entry.id   6bdf2c83e879daa4c807695dd6be965e
#
_cell.length_a   1.000
_cell.length_b   1.000
_cell.length_c   1.000
_cell.angle_alpha   90.00
_cell.angle_beta   90.00
_cell.angle_gamma   90.00
#
_symmetry.space_group_name_H-M   'P 1'
#
loop_
_entity.id
_entity.type
_entity.pdbx_description
1 polymer ?
#
loop_
_entity_poly.entity_id
_entity_poly.type
_entity_poly.pdbx_seq_one_letter_code
_entity_poly.pdbx_strand_id
1 'polypeptide(L)'
;MSTHPNALSRRAIAMLKAVAEGRAELRCSCEPDLRVDGLSCCDQNTAHDLAHAGLVRPTRLVAPGQWAPAELTEAGHRALTGFPAAA
;
A
#
# COMPACT_ATOMS: atom_id res chain seq x y z
N MET A 1 20.71 -4.76 8.93
CA MET A 1 20.19 -4.68 8.98
C MET A 1 19.35 -4.43 9.44
N SER A 2 19.06 -4.24 9.73
CA SER A 2 18.36 -4.18 10.16
C SER A 2 17.36 -3.75 10.10
N THR A 3 16.87 -3.98 9.83
CA THR A 3 15.83 -3.54 9.55
C THR A 3 14.84 -3.77 10.48
N HIS A 4 14.15 -2.91 10.89
CA HIS A 4 13.05 -3.06 11.72
C HIS A 4 11.88 -3.46 10.92
N PRO A 5 11.14 -4.45 11.32
CA PRO A 5 9.97 -4.84 10.58
C PRO A 5 8.97 -3.72 10.45
N ASN A 6 8.99 -2.78 11.39
CA ASN A 6 8.03 -1.70 11.36
C ASN A 6 8.60 -0.42 10.78
N ALA A 7 9.82 -0.46 10.33
CA ALA A 7 10.44 0.74 9.83
C ALA A 7 10.05 0.94 8.39
N LEU A 8 9.07 1.77 8.16
CA LEU A 8 8.61 2.08 6.83
C LEU A 8 9.28 3.35 6.35
N SER A 9 9.61 3.39 5.06
CA SER A 9 10.15 4.59 4.47
C SER A 9 9.08 5.66 4.42
N ARG A 10 9.49 6.91 4.25
CA ARG A 10 8.54 7.99 4.07
C ARG A 10 7.64 7.74 2.88
N ARG A 11 8.20 7.17 1.83
CA ARG A 11 7.45 6.88 0.62
C ARG A 11 6.38 5.83 0.89
N ALA A 12 6.73 4.80 1.65
CA ALA A 12 5.76 3.77 2.01
C ALA A 12 4.64 4.36 2.86
N ILE A 13 4.98 5.23 3.80
CA ILE A 13 3.96 5.86 4.64
C ILE A 13 3.05 6.74 3.81
N ALA A 14 3.62 7.49 2.87
CA ALA A 14 2.81 8.34 1.99
C ALA A 14 1.85 7.49 1.16
N MET A 15 2.30 6.35 0.68
CA MET A 15 1.44 5.44 -0.07
C MET A 15 0.31 4.91 0.80
N LEU A 16 0.62 4.49 2.02
CA LEU A 16 -0.40 4.00 2.94
C LEU A 16 -1.43 5.08 3.25
N LYS A 17 -0.97 6.32 3.43
CA LYS A 17 -1.90 7.42 3.68
C LYS A 17 -2.83 7.63 2.48
N ALA A 18 -2.29 7.58 1.27
CA ALA A 18 -3.11 7.74 0.08
C ALA A 18 -4.16 6.63 -0.01
N VAL A 19 -3.77 5.40 0.33
CA VAL A 19 -4.71 4.30 0.35
C VAL A 19 -5.80 4.55 1.40
N ALA A 20 -5.40 5.00 2.58
CA ALA A 20 -6.36 5.28 3.65
C ALA A 20 -7.34 6.38 3.26
N GLU A 21 -6.91 7.32 2.43
CA GLU A 21 -7.74 8.42 1.98
C GLU A 21 -8.62 8.06 0.80
N GLY A 22 -8.50 6.85 0.29
CA GLY A 22 -9.33 6.41 -0.82
C GLY A 22 -8.88 6.91 -2.18
N ARG A 23 -7.63 7.37 -2.29
CA ARG A 23 -7.11 7.91 -3.53
C ARG A 23 -6.31 6.92 -4.36
N ALA A 24 -6.14 5.70 -3.87
CA ALA A 24 -5.24 4.75 -4.49
C ALA A 24 -5.98 3.58 -5.10
N GLU A 25 -5.38 3.00 -6.14
CA GLU A 25 -5.89 1.80 -6.77
C GLU A 25 -4.76 0.80 -6.93
N LEU A 26 -5.11 -0.48 -6.87
CA LEU A 26 -4.16 -1.56 -7.11
C LEU A 26 -4.52 -2.31 -8.37
N ARG A 27 -3.51 -2.69 -9.12
CA ARG A 27 -3.70 -3.49 -10.31
C ARG A 27 -3.70 -4.95 -9.92
N CYS A 28 -4.59 -5.72 -10.49
CA CYS A 28 -4.65 -7.15 -10.24
C CYS A 28 -3.51 -7.84 -10.98
N SER A 29 -2.50 -8.26 -10.23
CA SER A 29 -1.38 -8.99 -10.79
C SER A 29 -0.56 -9.58 -9.65
N CYS A 30 0.41 -10.43 -9.99
CA CYS A 30 1.30 -11.01 -8.99
C CYS A 30 2.17 -9.95 -8.33
N GLU A 31 2.47 -8.88 -9.07
CA GLU A 31 3.20 -7.72 -8.57
C GLU A 31 2.28 -6.53 -8.70
N PRO A 32 1.36 -6.35 -7.74
CA PRO A 32 0.35 -5.32 -7.89
C PRO A 32 0.95 -3.93 -7.94
N ASP A 33 0.73 -3.24 -9.04
CA ASP A 33 1.13 -1.84 -9.17
C ASP A 33 0.13 -0.97 -8.42
N LEU A 34 0.59 0.17 -7.97
CA LEU A 34 -0.25 1.13 -7.25
C LEU A 34 -0.28 2.44 -8.03
N ARG A 35 -1.46 3.04 -8.09
CA ARG A 35 -1.55 4.39 -8.62
C ARG A 35 -2.36 5.24 -7.65
N VAL A 36 -2.02 6.52 -7.59
CA VAL A 36 -2.66 7.46 -6.69
C VAL A 36 -3.20 8.59 -7.53
N ASP A 37 -4.47 8.92 -7.33
CA ASP A 37 -5.13 9.97 -8.11
C ASP A 37 -5.02 9.70 -9.61
N GLY A 38 -5.02 8.43 -10.00
CA GLY A 38 -4.95 8.04 -11.39
C GLY A 38 -3.57 8.04 -12.00
N LEU A 39 -2.54 8.36 -11.21
CA LEU A 39 -1.16 8.41 -11.71
C LEU A 39 -0.35 7.30 -11.08
N SER A 40 0.43 6.60 -11.91
CA SER A 40 1.30 5.54 -11.42
C SER A 40 2.34 6.11 -10.47
N CYS A 41 2.55 5.41 -9.37
CA CYS A 41 3.60 5.80 -8.44
C CYS A 41 4.96 5.57 -9.07
N CYS A 42 5.91 6.42 -8.75
CA CYS A 42 7.27 6.25 -9.27
C CYS A 42 7.95 5.03 -8.68
N ASP A 43 7.60 4.68 -7.46
CA ASP A 43 8.28 3.60 -6.74
C ASP A 43 7.37 2.38 -6.65
N GLN A 44 7.27 1.65 -7.75
CA GLN A 44 6.45 0.46 -7.75
C GLN A 44 7.06 -0.66 -6.91
N ASN A 45 8.36 -0.63 -6.67
CA ASN A 45 8.96 -1.64 -5.79
C ASN A 45 8.42 -1.51 -4.38
N THR A 46 8.31 -0.30 -3.86
CA THR A 46 7.71 -0.10 -2.56
C THR A 46 6.25 -0.52 -2.56
N ALA A 47 5.53 -0.21 -3.64
CA ALA A 47 4.13 -0.61 -3.75
C ALA A 47 3.99 -2.12 -3.71
N HIS A 48 4.85 -2.84 -4.44
CA HIS A 48 4.83 -4.31 -4.43
C HIS A 48 5.12 -4.84 -3.04
N ASP A 49 6.07 -4.23 -2.34
CA ASP A 49 6.40 -4.65 -0.98
C ASP A 49 5.22 -4.48 -0.04
N LEU A 50 4.50 -3.37 -0.15
CA LEU A 50 3.34 -3.14 0.71
C LEU A 50 2.26 -4.20 0.47
N ALA A 51 2.03 -4.54 -0.79
CA ALA A 51 1.04 -5.55 -1.12
C ALA A 51 1.47 -6.93 -0.64
N HIS A 52 2.73 -7.29 -0.85
CA HIS A 52 3.25 -8.60 -0.44
C HIS A 52 3.30 -8.71 1.08
N ALA A 53 3.50 -7.61 1.78
CA ALA A 53 3.50 -7.61 3.23
C ALA A 53 2.09 -7.68 3.80
N GLY A 54 1.07 -7.63 2.96
CA GLY A 54 -0.29 -7.72 3.44
C GLY A 54 -0.81 -6.44 4.07
N LEU A 55 -0.27 -5.29 3.69
CA LEU A 55 -0.68 -4.01 4.26
C LEU A 55 -1.77 -3.34 3.45
N VAL A 56 -1.86 -3.66 2.17
CA VAL A 56 -2.89 -3.09 1.28
C VAL A 56 -3.51 -4.22 0.47
N ARG A 57 -4.73 -4.02 0.04
CA ARG A 57 -5.42 -5.00 -0.80
C ARG A 57 -6.46 -4.29 -1.65
N PRO A 58 -6.90 -4.91 -2.74
CA PRO A 58 -7.99 -4.32 -3.51
C PRO A 58 -9.30 -4.48 -2.73
N THR A 59 -10.23 -3.55 -2.92
CA THR A 59 -11.50 -3.60 -2.23
C THR A 59 -12.42 -4.67 -2.82
N ARG A 60 -12.13 -5.12 -4.04
CA ARG A 60 -12.91 -6.15 -4.69
C ARG A 60 -12.04 -6.89 -5.70
N LEU A 61 -12.48 -8.06 -6.08
CA LEU A 61 -11.78 -8.84 -7.10
C LEU A 61 -12.08 -8.26 -8.47
N VAL A 62 -11.05 -8.17 -9.29
CA VAL A 62 -11.18 -7.72 -10.68
C VAL A 62 -10.37 -8.65 -11.54
N ALA A 63 -10.54 -8.58 -12.85
CA ALA A 63 -9.80 -9.42 -13.77
C ALA A 63 -8.32 -9.04 -13.77
N PRO A 64 -7.45 -9.99 -14.13
CA PRO A 64 -6.02 -9.69 -14.21
C PRO A 64 -5.77 -8.48 -15.11
N GLY A 65 -4.90 -7.62 -14.64
CA GLY A 65 -4.56 -6.40 -15.36
C GLY A 65 -5.48 -5.23 -15.11
N GLN A 66 -6.60 -5.45 -14.44
CA GLN A 66 -7.52 -4.37 -14.17
C GLN A 66 -7.24 -3.74 -12.82
N TRP A 67 -7.75 -2.53 -12.62
CA TRP A 67 -7.52 -1.76 -11.41
C TRP A 67 -8.76 -1.79 -10.52
N ALA A 68 -8.53 -1.81 -9.22
CA ALA A 68 -9.60 -1.71 -8.23
C ALA A 68 -9.15 -0.73 -7.16
N PRO A 69 -10.09 -0.05 -6.51
CA PRO A 69 -9.72 0.81 -5.39
C PRO A 69 -8.98 -0.02 -4.35
N ALA A 70 -7.97 0.58 -3.75
CA ALA A 70 -7.16 -0.08 -2.73
C ALA A 70 -7.66 0.31 -1.35
N GLU A 71 -7.51 -0.59 -0.40
CA GLU A 71 -7.82 -0.29 0.99
C GLU A 71 -6.73 -0.86 1.87
N LEU A 72 -6.60 -0.34 3.08
CA LEU A 72 -5.66 -0.87 4.04
C LEU A 72 -6.25 -2.14 4.65
N THR A 73 -5.39 -3.12 4.88
CA THR A 73 -5.77 -4.25 5.70
C THR A 73 -5.67 -3.81 7.15
N GLU A 74 -6.08 -4.68 8.07
CA GLU A 74 -5.90 -4.38 9.47
C GLU A 74 -4.43 -4.15 9.80
N ALA A 75 -3.56 -4.97 9.22
CA ALA A 75 -2.12 -4.78 9.42
C ALA A 75 -1.66 -3.44 8.85
N GLY A 76 -2.24 -3.02 7.72
CA GLY A 76 -1.91 -1.72 7.15
C GLY A 76 -2.32 -0.57 8.04
N HIS A 77 -3.50 -0.66 8.64
CA HIS A 77 -3.95 0.36 9.59
C HIS A 77 -3.01 0.41 10.78
N ARG A 78 -2.61 -0.73 11.31
CA ARG A 78 -1.70 -0.74 12.46
C ARG A 78 -0.35 -0.17 12.09
N ALA A 79 0.15 -0.50 10.91
CA ALA A 79 1.44 0.02 10.47
C ALA A 79 1.41 1.54 10.36
N LEU A 80 0.28 2.08 9.89
CA LEU A 80 0.18 3.52 9.70
C LEU A 80 -0.08 4.25 11.01
N THR A 81 -0.95 3.73 11.85
CA THR A 81 -1.34 4.46 13.05
C THR A 81 -0.44 4.17 14.23
N GLY A 82 0.13 3.00 14.31
CA GLY A 82 0.99 2.65 15.41
C GLY A 82 2.37 3.23 15.31
N PHE A 83 2.68 3.76 14.14
CA PHE A 83 4.00 4.11 13.85
C PHE A 83 4.54 5.17 14.72
N PRO A 84 4.03 6.14 15.04
CA PRO A 84 4.63 7.02 15.87
C PRO A 84 4.28 6.81 17.20
N ALA A 85 3.70 6.13 17.35
CA ALA A 85 3.35 6.11 18.43
C ALA A 85 3.91 6.00 19.34
N ALA A 86 3.98 5.79 19.30
CA ALA A 86 4.34 5.66 19.94
C ALA A 86 4.43 6.14 20.71
N ALA A 87 4.36 6.40 20.89
CA ALA A 87 4.51 6.72 21.51
C ALA A 87 4.49 6.86 22.16
#